data_c09693bd3e5052d6e7e52b1c2eae3868
#
_entry.id   c09693bd3e5052d6e7e52b1c2eae3868
#
_cell.length_a   1.000
_cell.length_b   1.000
_cell.length_c   1.000
_cell.angle_alpha   90.00
_cell.angle_beta   90.00
_cell.angle_gamma   90.00
#
_symmetry.space_group_name_H-M   'P 1'
#
loop_
_entity.id
_entity.type
_entity.pdbx_description
1 polymer ?
#
loop_
_entity_poly.entity_id
_entity_poly.type
_entity_poly.pdbx_seq_one_letter_code
_entity_poly.pdbx_strand_id
1 'polypeptide(L)'
;PNDIACVIIEPVAGNMNCIPPKEGFLQGIREICDQYGALFIIDEVMTGFRVSLAGAQAYYDVTPDLTTLGKVIGGGMPVGAVGGKKVIMQHLAPTGPVYQAGTLSGNPIAMAAGLACLTELKKAGNEQHLAELTAKLCDGLKALAQKHNVPFVINHVGGMFGIFFTDQKQVTSYAEVMKCDTEKFKVFFHKMLDQGVYLAPSAFEAGFMSLAHTNE
;
A
#
# COMPACT_ATOMS: atom_id res chain seq x y z
N PRO A 1 -4.55 -21.36 -21.26
CA PRO A 1 -4.33 -21.25 -19.81
C PRO A 1 -2.88 -21.60 -19.42
N ASN A 2 -2.19 -22.44 -20.20
CA ASN A 2 -0.82 -22.88 -19.87
C ASN A 2 0.29 -21.85 -20.17
N ASP A 3 -0.08 -20.67 -20.64
CA ASP A 3 0.86 -19.61 -21.06
C ASP A 3 1.07 -18.53 -19.97
N ILE A 4 0.32 -18.62 -18.87
CA ILE A 4 0.40 -17.65 -17.76
C ILE A 4 1.24 -18.26 -16.63
N ALA A 5 2.43 -17.69 -16.41
CA ALA A 5 3.34 -18.15 -15.37
C ALA A 5 2.93 -17.64 -13.97
N CYS A 6 2.43 -16.40 -13.88
CA CYS A 6 2.06 -15.80 -12.61
C CYS A 6 1.02 -14.67 -12.79
N VAL A 7 0.37 -14.35 -11.69
CA VAL A 7 -0.41 -13.12 -11.49
C VAL A 7 0.27 -12.30 -10.40
N ILE A 8 0.58 -11.03 -10.68
CA ILE A 8 1.11 -10.09 -9.69
C ILE A 8 0.10 -8.97 -9.47
N ILE A 9 -0.18 -8.63 -8.21
CA ILE A 9 -1.15 -7.61 -7.86
C ILE A 9 -0.78 -6.88 -6.56
N GLU A 10 -1.05 -5.58 -6.50
CA GLU A 10 -1.11 -4.84 -5.25
C GLU A 10 -2.39 -5.25 -4.49
N PRO A 11 -2.30 -5.71 -3.24
CA PRO A 11 -3.49 -6.14 -2.46
C PRO A 11 -4.42 -4.98 -2.10
N VAL A 12 -3.86 -3.78 -1.94
CA VAL A 12 -4.56 -2.49 -2.00
C VAL A 12 -3.84 -1.69 -3.07
N ALA A 13 -4.54 -1.36 -4.15
CA ALA A 13 -3.91 -0.62 -5.24
C ALA A 13 -3.57 0.80 -4.77
N GLY A 14 -2.28 1.15 -4.83
CA GLY A 14 -1.73 2.41 -4.35
C GLY A 14 -1.26 3.35 -5.44
N ASN A 15 -1.04 2.85 -6.67
CA ASN A 15 -0.65 3.64 -7.83
C ASN A 15 -1.82 4.27 -8.59
N MET A 16 -3.02 4.11 -8.08
CA MET A 16 -4.23 4.81 -8.52
C MET A 16 -5.00 5.40 -7.33
N ASN A 17 -4.26 5.94 -6.36
CA ASN A 17 -4.74 6.33 -5.04
C ASN A 17 -5.01 5.09 -4.15
N CYS A 18 -5.77 5.18 -3.07
CA CYS A 18 -6.02 4.04 -2.17
C CYS A 18 -7.31 3.32 -2.57
N ILE A 19 -7.17 2.18 -3.26
CA ILE A 19 -8.29 1.35 -3.69
C ILE A 19 -8.20 -0.04 -3.05
N PRO A 20 -8.93 -0.27 -1.94
CA PRO A 20 -9.03 -1.58 -1.32
C PRO A 20 -9.68 -2.61 -2.27
N PRO A 21 -9.29 -3.88 -2.19
CA PRO A 21 -9.92 -4.94 -2.97
C PRO A 21 -11.37 -5.16 -2.51
N LYS A 22 -12.23 -5.57 -3.42
CA LYS A 22 -13.56 -6.06 -3.06
C LYS A 22 -13.44 -7.39 -2.31
N GLU A 23 -14.42 -7.67 -1.45
CA GLU A 23 -14.51 -8.94 -0.73
C GLU A 23 -14.41 -10.13 -1.70
N GLY A 24 -13.61 -11.13 -1.35
CA GLY A 24 -13.40 -12.34 -2.15
C GLY A 24 -12.48 -12.18 -3.36
N PHE A 25 -12.04 -10.96 -3.72
CA PHE A 25 -11.24 -10.74 -4.92
C PHE A 25 -9.86 -11.40 -4.84
N LEU A 26 -9.14 -11.21 -3.75
CA LEU A 26 -7.80 -11.79 -3.57
C LEU A 26 -7.86 -13.31 -3.41
N GLN A 27 -8.86 -13.82 -2.69
CA GLN A 27 -9.12 -15.25 -2.54
C GLN A 27 -9.44 -15.89 -3.89
N GLY A 28 -10.29 -15.26 -4.70
CA GLY A 28 -10.61 -15.74 -6.05
C GLY A 28 -9.39 -15.79 -6.97
N ILE A 29 -8.46 -14.82 -6.88
CA ILE A 29 -7.18 -14.89 -7.61
C ILE A 29 -6.35 -16.06 -7.14
N ARG A 30 -6.26 -16.29 -5.82
CA ARG A 30 -5.51 -17.44 -5.26
C ARG A 30 -6.08 -18.75 -5.79
N GLU A 31 -7.39 -18.93 -5.74
CA GLU A 31 -8.09 -20.12 -6.24
C GLU A 31 -7.82 -20.38 -7.74
N ILE A 32 -7.90 -19.32 -8.56
CA ILE A 32 -7.61 -19.42 -10.00
C ILE A 32 -6.15 -19.77 -10.23
N CYS A 33 -5.21 -19.16 -9.50
CA CYS A 33 -3.80 -19.49 -9.61
C CYS A 33 -3.54 -20.97 -9.25
N ASP A 34 -4.16 -21.47 -8.19
CA ASP A 34 -4.04 -22.88 -7.79
C ASP A 34 -4.64 -23.81 -8.83
N GLN A 35 -5.80 -23.46 -9.39
CA GLN A 35 -6.49 -24.28 -10.41
C GLN A 35 -5.67 -24.42 -11.69
N TYR A 36 -4.95 -23.38 -12.11
CA TYR A 36 -4.22 -23.35 -13.38
C TYR A 36 -2.70 -23.49 -13.22
N GLY A 37 -2.20 -23.67 -12.01
CA GLY A 37 -0.77 -23.83 -11.74
C GLY A 37 0.07 -22.56 -11.96
N ALA A 38 -0.57 -21.38 -11.96
CA ALA A 38 0.11 -20.10 -12.00
C ALA A 38 0.56 -19.66 -10.61
N LEU A 39 1.68 -18.93 -10.51
CA LEU A 39 2.12 -18.37 -9.23
C LEU A 39 1.29 -17.12 -8.88
N PHE A 40 0.92 -17.00 -7.63
CA PHE A 40 0.32 -15.76 -7.09
C PHE A 40 1.38 -14.93 -6.37
N ILE A 41 1.61 -13.72 -6.87
CA ILE A 41 2.59 -12.76 -6.31
C ILE A 41 1.81 -11.57 -5.74
N ILE A 42 2.01 -11.28 -4.47
CA ILE A 42 1.47 -10.07 -3.86
C ILE A 42 2.56 -9.00 -3.81
N ASP A 43 2.26 -7.84 -4.41
CA ASP A 43 3.10 -6.66 -4.34
C ASP A 43 2.76 -5.85 -3.08
N GLU A 44 3.55 -6.09 -2.03
CA GLU A 44 3.49 -5.37 -0.76
C GLU A 44 4.47 -4.19 -0.69
N VAL A 45 5.02 -3.76 -1.81
CA VAL A 45 5.97 -2.63 -1.82
C VAL A 45 5.35 -1.37 -1.20
N MET A 46 4.06 -1.15 -1.40
CA MET A 46 3.34 -0.02 -0.82
C MET A 46 2.61 -0.39 0.48
N THR A 47 2.01 -1.55 0.54
CA THR A 47 1.12 -2.00 1.63
C THR A 47 1.85 -2.65 2.81
N GLY A 48 2.98 -3.29 2.56
CA GLY A 48 3.76 -3.97 3.60
C GLY A 48 4.15 -3.03 4.73
N PHE A 49 3.87 -3.43 5.97
CA PHE A 49 4.11 -2.67 7.20
C PHE A 49 3.34 -1.34 7.31
N ARG A 50 2.39 -1.08 6.39
CA ARG A 50 1.49 0.09 6.43
C ARG A 50 0.05 -0.30 6.65
N VAL A 51 -0.42 -1.35 5.97
CA VAL A 51 -1.77 -1.89 6.18
C VAL A 51 -1.80 -2.68 7.48
N SER A 52 -0.80 -3.54 7.68
CA SER A 52 -0.56 -4.27 8.92
C SER A 52 0.92 -4.66 9.02
N LEU A 53 1.41 -4.99 10.22
CA LEU A 53 2.77 -5.47 10.44
C LEU A 53 3.08 -6.76 9.66
N ALA A 54 2.07 -7.60 9.45
CA ALA A 54 2.18 -8.81 8.66
C ALA A 54 1.78 -8.62 7.19
N GLY A 55 1.64 -7.35 6.74
CA GLY A 55 1.25 -6.98 5.39
C GLY A 55 -0.25 -7.07 5.12
N ALA A 56 -0.66 -6.57 3.98
CA ALA A 56 -2.05 -6.67 3.54
C ALA A 56 -2.47 -8.13 3.27
N GLN A 57 -1.53 -9.01 2.91
CA GLN A 57 -1.79 -10.44 2.78
C GLN A 57 -2.38 -11.06 4.05
N ALA A 58 -1.86 -10.70 5.22
CA ALA A 58 -2.42 -11.19 6.49
C ALA A 58 -3.73 -10.48 6.84
N TYR A 59 -3.84 -9.18 6.54
CA TYR A 59 -5.07 -8.41 6.76
C TYR A 59 -6.27 -8.96 6.00
N TYR A 60 -6.05 -9.44 4.75
CA TYR A 60 -7.08 -10.02 3.89
C TYR A 60 -7.11 -11.55 3.91
N ASP A 61 -6.36 -12.19 4.81
CA ASP A 61 -6.28 -13.65 4.95
C ASP A 61 -6.02 -14.36 3.61
N VAL A 62 -4.96 -13.99 2.92
CA VAL A 62 -4.54 -14.61 1.67
C VAL A 62 -3.05 -14.92 1.68
N THR A 63 -2.67 -16.13 1.24
CA THR A 63 -1.27 -16.56 1.20
C THR A 63 -0.76 -16.61 -0.24
N PRO A 64 0.17 -15.73 -0.63
CA PRO A 64 0.80 -15.76 -1.96
C PRO A 64 1.89 -16.82 -2.06
N ASP A 65 2.36 -17.05 -3.28
CA ASP A 65 3.56 -17.85 -3.55
C ASP A 65 4.84 -17.03 -3.35
N LEU A 66 4.78 -15.75 -3.74
CA LEU A 66 5.84 -14.76 -3.57
C LEU A 66 5.27 -13.43 -3.08
N THR A 67 6.08 -12.70 -2.33
CA THR A 67 5.80 -11.34 -1.87
C THR A 67 6.95 -10.43 -2.24
N THR A 68 6.65 -9.26 -2.81
CA THR A 68 7.63 -8.18 -3.01
C THR A 68 7.48 -7.13 -1.93
N LEU A 69 8.59 -6.60 -1.44
CA LEU A 69 8.65 -5.58 -0.38
C LEU A 69 9.59 -4.44 -0.78
N GLY A 70 9.34 -3.25 -0.28
CA GLY A 70 10.15 -2.06 -0.53
C GLY A 70 9.77 -0.93 0.44
N LYS A 71 10.07 0.30 0.07
CA LYS A 71 9.66 1.52 0.80
C LYS A 71 9.93 1.45 2.31
N VAL A 72 8.92 1.09 3.13
CA VAL A 72 9.01 1.07 4.60
C VAL A 72 10.16 0.21 5.10
N ILE A 73 10.45 -0.93 4.45
CA ILE A 73 11.56 -1.82 4.87
C ILE A 73 12.94 -1.18 4.75
N GLY A 74 13.05 -0.06 4.06
CA GLY A 74 14.28 0.74 3.94
C GLY A 74 14.38 1.90 4.92
N GLY A 75 13.30 2.21 5.65
CA GLY A 75 13.31 3.35 6.57
C GLY A 75 13.67 4.68 5.89
N GLY A 76 13.22 4.88 4.64
CA GLY A 76 13.55 6.03 3.80
C GLY A 76 14.73 5.81 2.85
N MET A 77 15.49 4.71 3.01
CA MET A 77 16.62 4.37 2.14
C MET A 77 16.18 3.41 1.01
N PRO A 78 16.89 3.40 -0.13
CA PRO A 78 16.56 2.55 -1.26
C PRO A 78 16.83 1.07 -0.93
N VAL A 79 15.76 0.27 -0.93
CA VAL A 79 15.80 -1.17 -0.71
C VAL A 79 14.62 -1.84 -1.40
N GLY A 80 14.83 -3.04 -1.86
CA GLY A 80 13.78 -3.95 -2.32
C GLY A 80 14.08 -5.35 -1.81
N ALA A 81 13.04 -6.12 -1.58
CA ALA A 81 13.14 -7.52 -1.20
C ALA A 81 12.07 -8.35 -1.89
N VAL A 82 12.39 -9.61 -2.13
CA VAL A 82 11.45 -10.63 -2.57
C VAL A 82 11.62 -11.86 -1.70
N GLY A 83 10.51 -12.47 -1.34
CA GLY A 83 10.48 -13.69 -0.56
C GLY A 83 9.26 -14.53 -0.88
N GLY A 84 9.24 -15.79 -0.43
CA GLY A 84 8.10 -16.66 -0.63
C GLY A 84 8.42 -18.13 -0.40
N LYS A 85 7.68 -19.01 -1.08
CA LYS A 85 7.83 -20.46 -0.93
C LYS A 85 9.26 -20.91 -1.20
N LYS A 86 9.82 -21.68 -0.28
CA LYS A 86 11.21 -22.16 -0.34
C LYS A 86 11.54 -22.82 -1.69
N VAL A 87 10.63 -23.64 -2.23
CA VAL A 87 10.82 -24.33 -3.50
C VAL A 87 11.05 -23.35 -4.66
N ILE A 88 10.43 -22.19 -4.64
CA ILE A 88 10.61 -21.13 -5.65
C ILE A 88 11.91 -20.38 -5.39
N MET A 89 12.15 -19.98 -4.15
CA MET A 89 13.35 -19.22 -3.78
C MET A 89 14.65 -19.99 -4.00
N GLN A 90 14.62 -21.32 -3.98
CA GLN A 90 15.77 -22.18 -4.30
C GLN A 90 16.24 -22.10 -5.75
N HIS A 91 15.44 -21.51 -6.67
CA HIS A 91 15.89 -21.24 -8.03
C HIS A 91 16.87 -20.05 -8.13
N LEU A 92 16.98 -19.24 -7.07
CA LEU A 92 17.96 -18.15 -7.06
C LEU A 92 19.38 -18.66 -6.84
N ALA A 93 20.34 -18.05 -7.53
CA ALA A 93 21.76 -18.29 -7.30
C ALA A 93 22.17 -17.97 -5.85
N PRO A 94 23.13 -18.71 -5.26
CA PRO A 94 23.94 -19.80 -5.85
C PRO A 94 23.26 -21.17 -5.84
N THR A 95 22.09 -21.31 -5.24
CA THR A 95 21.40 -22.60 -5.11
C THR A 95 20.78 -23.03 -6.44
N GLY A 96 20.24 -22.11 -7.22
CA GLY A 96 19.63 -22.34 -8.52
C GLY A 96 20.26 -21.52 -9.64
N PRO A 97 19.72 -21.63 -10.86
CA PRO A 97 20.31 -21.01 -12.05
C PRO A 97 19.95 -19.52 -12.23
N VAL A 98 19.00 -18.99 -11.46
CA VAL A 98 18.50 -17.62 -11.65
C VAL A 98 19.43 -16.63 -10.96
N TYR A 99 20.16 -15.87 -11.75
CA TYR A 99 21.06 -14.83 -11.23
C TYR A 99 20.27 -13.58 -10.80
N GLN A 100 20.61 -13.06 -9.62
CA GLN A 100 20.11 -11.79 -9.10
C GLN A 100 21.27 -11.05 -8.45
N ALA A 101 21.45 -9.77 -8.81
CA ALA A 101 22.42 -8.89 -8.19
C ALA A 101 21.94 -7.44 -8.28
N GLY A 102 22.39 -6.62 -7.35
CA GLY A 102 22.16 -5.18 -7.33
C GLY A 102 23.26 -4.50 -6.55
N THR A 103 23.86 -3.45 -7.11
CA THR A 103 25.00 -2.74 -6.51
C THR A 103 24.69 -2.24 -5.09
N LEU A 104 23.47 -1.79 -4.85
CA LEU A 104 23.02 -1.30 -3.54
C LEU A 104 22.35 -2.36 -2.66
N SER A 105 22.25 -3.61 -3.14
CA SER A 105 21.62 -4.68 -2.35
C SER A 105 22.38 -4.91 -1.04
N GLY A 106 21.63 -4.86 0.08
CA GLY A 106 22.20 -5.08 1.40
C GLY A 106 23.15 -3.98 1.89
N ASN A 107 23.12 -2.77 1.31
CA ASN A 107 23.98 -1.70 1.78
C ASN A 107 23.71 -1.38 3.26
N PRO A 108 24.76 -1.14 4.07
CA PRO A 108 24.63 -1.07 5.53
C PRO A 108 23.76 0.08 6.01
N ILE A 109 23.69 1.19 5.27
CA ILE A 109 22.86 2.34 5.65
C ILE A 109 21.38 1.99 5.53
N ALA A 110 20.97 1.40 4.39
CA ALA A 110 19.58 0.98 4.21
C ALA A 110 19.19 -0.15 5.18
N MET A 111 20.10 -1.08 5.48
CA MET A 111 19.85 -2.14 6.46
C MET A 111 19.67 -1.58 7.86
N ALA A 112 20.52 -0.64 8.28
CA ALA A 112 20.41 0.00 9.60
C ALA A 112 19.14 0.86 9.72
N ALA A 113 18.83 1.67 8.72
CA ALA A 113 17.62 2.50 8.70
C ALA A 113 16.35 1.65 8.69
N GLY A 114 16.30 0.61 7.86
CA GLY A 114 15.19 -0.33 7.79
C GLY A 114 14.98 -1.08 9.11
N LEU A 115 16.06 -1.58 9.72
CA LEU A 115 16.00 -2.24 11.02
C LEU A 115 15.44 -1.31 12.11
N ALA A 116 15.91 -0.06 12.17
CA ALA A 116 15.40 0.93 13.12
C ALA A 116 13.91 1.22 12.91
N CYS A 117 13.50 1.43 11.65
CA CYS A 117 12.11 1.69 11.30
C CYS A 117 11.19 0.51 11.69
N LEU A 118 11.55 -0.71 11.31
CA LEU A 118 10.75 -1.89 11.61
C LEU A 118 10.73 -2.23 13.12
N THR A 119 11.83 -1.95 13.83
CA THR A 119 11.89 -2.11 15.28
C THR A 119 10.92 -1.14 15.98
N GLU A 120 10.84 0.09 15.50
CA GLU A 120 9.87 1.07 16.01
C GLU A 120 8.43 0.65 15.74
N LEU A 121 8.13 0.25 14.50
CA LEU A 121 6.80 -0.20 14.11
C LEU A 121 6.31 -1.42 14.92
N LYS A 122 7.20 -2.34 15.27
CA LYS A 122 6.89 -3.55 16.05
C LYS A 122 6.56 -3.29 17.51
N LYS A 123 6.79 -2.11 18.06
CA LYS A 123 6.42 -1.82 19.46
C LYS A 123 4.90 -1.95 19.63
N ALA A 124 4.52 -2.53 20.78
CA ALA A 124 3.10 -2.76 21.07
C ALA A 124 2.27 -1.48 21.00
N GLY A 125 1.15 -1.56 20.30
CA GLY A 125 0.21 -0.45 20.10
C GLY A 125 0.49 0.45 18.90
N ASN A 126 1.68 0.43 18.29
CA ASN A 126 2.02 1.33 17.19
C ASN A 126 1.19 1.06 15.93
N GLU A 127 0.96 -0.20 15.59
CA GLU A 127 0.09 -0.58 14.45
C GLU A 127 -1.34 -0.05 14.64
N GLN A 128 -1.91 -0.30 15.82
CA GLN A 128 -3.25 0.16 16.16
C GLN A 128 -3.33 1.68 16.17
N HIS A 129 -2.33 2.35 16.77
CA HIS A 129 -2.25 3.81 16.81
C HIS A 129 -2.23 4.43 15.39
N LEU A 130 -1.47 3.87 14.46
CA LEU A 130 -1.45 4.32 13.06
C LEU A 130 -2.83 4.17 12.39
N ALA A 131 -3.50 3.05 12.59
CA ALA A 131 -4.84 2.82 12.05
C ALA A 131 -5.86 3.81 12.64
N GLU A 132 -5.81 4.05 13.95
CA GLU A 132 -6.69 5.02 14.65
C GLU A 132 -6.45 6.46 14.19
N LEU A 133 -5.18 6.88 14.05
CA LEU A 133 -4.85 8.22 13.52
C LEU A 133 -5.37 8.38 12.08
N THR A 134 -5.21 7.35 11.25
CA THR A 134 -5.70 7.36 9.87
C THR A 134 -7.21 7.48 9.83
N ALA A 135 -7.92 6.68 10.62
CA ALA A 135 -9.38 6.74 10.72
C ALA A 135 -9.85 8.13 11.19
N LYS A 136 -9.22 8.68 12.24
CA LYS A 136 -9.54 10.01 12.76
C LYS A 136 -9.39 11.11 11.69
N LEU A 137 -8.29 11.08 10.92
CA LEU A 137 -8.08 12.02 9.81
C LEU A 137 -9.17 11.87 8.75
N CYS A 138 -9.44 10.63 8.33
CA CYS A 138 -10.42 10.33 7.29
C CYS A 138 -11.83 10.73 7.68
N ASP A 139 -12.25 10.42 8.91
CA ASP A 139 -13.57 10.79 9.44
C ASP A 139 -13.72 12.31 9.59
N GLY A 140 -12.66 12.98 10.04
CA GLY A 140 -12.63 14.45 10.13
C GLY A 140 -12.80 15.12 8.76
N LEU A 141 -12.04 14.67 7.76
CA LEU A 141 -12.15 15.18 6.38
C LEU A 141 -13.54 14.92 5.78
N LYS A 142 -14.09 13.72 6.00
CA LYS A 142 -15.43 13.35 5.54
C LYS A 142 -16.50 14.22 6.18
N ALA A 143 -16.42 14.46 7.49
CA ALA A 143 -17.36 15.33 8.22
C ALA A 143 -17.30 16.78 7.74
N LEU A 144 -16.09 17.32 7.50
CA LEU A 144 -15.92 18.65 6.94
C LEU A 144 -16.48 18.77 5.53
N ALA A 145 -16.21 17.78 4.67
CA ALA A 145 -16.75 17.75 3.31
C ALA A 145 -18.29 17.74 3.33
N GLN A 146 -18.91 16.95 4.19
CA GLN A 146 -20.37 16.91 4.38
C GLN A 146 -20.90 18.25 4.86
N LYS A 147 -20.27 18.85 5.89
CA LYS A 147 -20.67 20.15 6.45
C LYS A 147 -20.66 21.27 5.40
N HIS A 148 -19.73 21.21 4.46
CA HIS A 148 -19.55 22.25 3.43
C HIS A 148 -20.12 21.84 2.06
N ASN A 149 -20.89 20.74 1.97
CA ASN A 149 -21.48 20.22 0.74
C ASN A 149 -20.42 20.00 -0.38
N VAL A 150 -19.24 19.53 -0.02
CA VAL A 150 -18.18 19.19 -0.98
C VAL A 150 -18.36 17.74 -1.42
N PRO A 151 -18.50 17.43 -2.71
CA PRO A 151 -18.49 16.07 -3.22
C PRO A 151 -17.16 15.40 -2.91
N PHE A 152 -17.19 14.34 -2.08
CA PHE A 152 -15.97 13.78 -1.50
C PHE A 152 -16.14 12.31 -1.09
N VAL A 153 -15.19 11.50 -1.48
CA VAL A 153 -15.03 10.11 -1.03
C VAL A 153 -13.62 9.96 -0.46
N ILE A 154 -13.46 9.19 0.59
CA ILE A 154 -12.17 8.84 1.17
C ILE A 154 -12.16 7.35 1.48
N ASN A 155 -11.11 6.65 1.03
CA ASN A 155 -10.84 5.26 1.35
C ASN A 155 -9.66 5.20 2.34
N HIS A 156 -9.62 4.22 3.23
CA HIS A 156 -8.44 3.96 4.04
C HIS A 156 -8.35 2.49 4.47
N VAL A 157 -7.13 2.02 4.69
CA VAL A 157 -6.82 0.69 5.23
C VAL A 157 -5.54 0.80 6.05
N GLY A 158 -5.59 0.42 7.34
CA GLY A 158 -4.44 0.58 8.24
C GLY A 158 -3.95 2.03 8.28
N GLY A 159 -2.67 2.24 8.02
CA GLY A 159 -2.03 3.56 7.94
C GLY A 159 -2.08 4.23 6.56
N MET A 160 -2.85 3.70 5.62
CA MET A 160 -2.94 4.17 4.22
C MET A 160 -4.31 4.77 3.94
N PHE A 161 -4.38 5.90 3.22
CA PHE A 161 -5.65 6.54 2.84
C PHE A 161 -5.60 7.15 1.45
N GLY A 162 -6.78 7.46 0.90
CA GLY A 162 -6.91 8.10 -0.41
C GLY A 162 -8.11 9.03 -0.49
N ILE A 163 -7.89 10.20 -1.09
CA ILE A 163 -8.86 11.30 -1.19
C ILE A 163 -9.35 11.40 -2.62
N PHE A 164 -10.68 11.49 -2.79
CA PHE A 164 -11.34 11.60 -4.08
C PHE A 164 -12.39 12.72 -4.04
N PHE A 165 -12.27 13.69 -4.94
CA PHE A 165 -13.31 14.69 -5.16
C PHE A 165 -14.28 14.15 -6.22
N THR A 166 -15.47 13.72 -5.80
CA THR A 166 -16.42 13.04 -6.70
C THR A 166 -17.82 12.98 -6.09
N ASP A 167 -18.85 12.98 -6.93
CA ASP A 167 -20.24 12.74 -6.54
C ASP A 167 -20.58 11.23 -6.45
N GLN A 168 -19.65 10.36 -6.77
CA GLN A 168 -19.84 8.91 -6.65
C GLN A 168 -20.02 8.53 -5.17
N LYS A 169 -20.79 7.47 -4.90
CA LYS A 169 -20.98 6.96 -3.53
C LYS A 169 -19.74 6.26 -2.99
N GLN A 170 -18.92 5.69 -3.88
CA GLN A 170 -17.71 4.95 -3.57
C GLN A 170 -16.75 5.02 -4.77
N VAL A 171 -15.46 4.76 -4.52
CA VAL A 171 -14.42 4.61 -5.54
C VAL A 171 -13.71 3.29 -5.29
N THR A 172 -13.92 2.31 -6.15
CA THR A 172 -13.47 0.92 -6.01
C THR A 172 -12.76 0.37 -7.23
N SER A 173 -12.59 1.18 -8.26
CA SER A 173 -11.97 0.78 -9.53
C SER A 173 -11.26 1.95 -10.20
N TYR A 174 -10.30 1.65 -11.09
CA TYR A 174 -9.62 2.67 -11.90
C TYR A 174 -10.60 3.51 -12.74
N ALA A 175 -11.63 2.88 -13.29
CA ALA A 175 -12.65 3.58 -14.09
C ALA A 175 -13.43 4.62 -13.25
N GLU A 176 -13.61 4.38 -11.97
CA GLU A 176 -14.22 5.33 -11.02
C GLU A 176 -13.22 6.42 -10.60
N VAL A 177 -11.94 6.07 -10.37
CA VAL A 177 -10.87 7.05 -10.12
C VAL A 177 -10.77 8.07 -11.25
N MET A 178 -10.82 7.61 -12.51
CA MET A 178 -10.75 8.49 -13.70
C MET A 178 -11.91 9.45 -13.85
N LYS A 179 -13.01 9.27 -13.10
CA LYS A 179 -14.16 10.18 -13.07
C LYS A 179 -14.06 11.24 -11.96
N CYS A 180 -13.04 11.16 -11.11
CA CYS A 180 -12.85 12.10 -10.03
C CYS A 180 -12.34 13.46 -10.55
N ASP A 181 -12.69 14.52 -9.85
CA ASP A 181 -12.33 15.90 -10.18
C ASP A 181 -10.89 16.21 -9.76
N THR A 182 -9.95 16.03 -10.69
CA THR A 182 -8.53 16.30 -10.47
C THR A 182 -8.23 17.79 -10.34
N GLU A 183 -9.02 18.68 -10.93
CA GLU A 183 -8.84 20.13 -10.79
C GLU A 183 -9.20 20.59 -9.37
N LYS A 184 -10.26 20.02 -8.79
CA LYS A 184 -10.62 20.28 -7.41
C LYS A 184 -9.55 19.76 -6.44
N PHE A 185 -8.92 18.60 -6.74
CA PHE A 185 -7.77 18.11 -5.99
C PHE A 185 -6.60 19.11 -6.03
N LYS A 186 -6.25 19.66 -7.18
CA LYS A 186 -5.17 20.65 -7.31
C LYS A 186 -5.43 21.87 -6.43
N VAL A 187 -6.66 22.41 -6.44
CA VAL A 187 -7.04 23.53 -5.58
C VAL A 187 -6.90 23.17 -4.11
N PHE A 188 -7.36 21.98 -3.72
CA PHE A 188 -7.22 21.47 -2.36
C PHE A 188 -5.75 21.33 -1.97
N PHE A 189 -4.93 20.69 -2.81
CA PHE A 189 -3.50 20.51 -2.59
C PHE A 189 -2.79 21.84 -2.29
N HIS A 190 -2.98 22.86 -3.14
CA HIS A 190 -2.35 24.17 -2.96
C HIS A 190 -2.81 24.87 -1.67
N LYS A 191 -4.12 24.81 -1.38
CA LYS A 191 -4.64 25.39 -0.13
C LYS A 191 -4.10 24.70 1.13
N MET A 192 -3.91 23.38 1.09
CA MET A 192 -3.28 22.65 2.19
C MET A 192 -1.81 23.02 2.33
N LEU A 193 -1.09 23.15 1.20
CA LEU A 193 0.30 23.58 1.18
C LEU A 193 0.46 24.99 1.77
N ASP A 194 -0.43 25.93 1.44
CA ASP A 194 -0.46 27.29 1.99
C ASP A 194 -0.68 27.29 3.52
N GLN A 195 -1.31 26.26 4.05
CA GLN A 195 -1.50 26.04 5.50
C GLN A 195 -0.38 25.22 6.16
N GLY A 196 0.69 24.89 5.41
CA GLY A 196 1.83 24.11 5.92
C GLY A 196 1.64 22.60 5.89
N VAL A 197 0.59 22.09 5.22
CA VAL A 197 0.35 20.65 5.08
C VAL A 197 0.76 20.20 3.68
N TYR A 198 1.84 19.43 3.59
CA TYR A 198 2.35 18.91 2.33
C TYR A 198 1.82 17.50 2.05
N LEU A 199 0.91 17.40 1.10
CA LEU A 199 0.39 16.15 0.55
C LEU A 199 1.16 15.75 -0.71
N ALA A 200 0.96 14.53 -1.22
CA ALA A 200 1.48 14.15 -2.51
C ALA A 200 0.86 15.03 -3.62
N PRO A 201 1.65 15.53 -4.59
CA PRO A 201 1.18 16.49 -5.61
C PRO A 201 0.41 15.81 -6.76
N SER A 202 -0.24 14.70 -6.50
CA SER A 202 -1.01 13.93 -7.48
C SER A 202 -2.27 13.33 -6.87
N ALA A 203 -3.41 13.47 -7.57
CA ALA A 203 -4.66 12.84 -7.18
C ALA A 203 -4.63 11.30 -7.25
N PHE A 204 -3.59 10.73 -7.86
CA PHE A 204 -3.40 9.28 -8.00
C PHE A 204 -2.47 8.68 -6.93
N GLU A 205 -1.96 9.50 -6.01
CA GLU A 205 -1.11 9.03 -4.92
C GLU A 205 -1.90 8.80 -3.64
N ALA A 206 -1.61 7.70 -2.96
CA ALA A 206 -2.13 7.44 -1.63
C ALA A 206 -1.38 8.26 -0.58
N GLY A 207 -2.08 8.65 0.49
CA GLY A 207 -1.48 9.24 1.68
C GLY A 207 -1.16 8.19 2.73
N PHE A 208 -0.21 8.51 3.63
CA PHE A 208 0.24 7.61 4.68
C PHE A 208 0.41 8.36 6.00
N MET A 209 -0.12 7.77 7.07
CA MET A 209 0.18 8.22 8.41
C MET A 209 1.50 7.63 8.90
N SER A 210 2.19 8.36 9.76
CA SER A 210 3.41 7.92 10.43
C SER A 210 3.31 8.16 11.93
N LEU A 211 4.18 7.50 12.70
CA LEU A 211 4.27 7.69 14.16
C LEU A 211 4.76 9.10 14.57
N ALA A 212 5.23 9.91 13.60
CA ALA A 212 5.60 11.30 13.82
C ALA A 212 4.39 12.25 13.82
N HIS A 213 3.23 11.84 13.30
CA HIS A 213 2.02 12.62 13.36
C HIS A 213 1.41 12.57 14.76
N THR A 214 0.86 13.67 15.21
CA THR A 214 0.17 13.80 16.49
C THR A 214 -1.34 13.92 16.29
N ASN A 215 -2.07 14.05 17.40
CA ASN A 215 -3.50 14.30 17.36
C ASN A 215 -3.86 15.76 17.04
N GLU A 216 -2.89 16.61 16.96
CA GLU A 216 -3.00 18.03 16.58
C GLU A 216 -2.73 18.20 15.08
#